data_63cac154a721b223abb0dc7215188d56
#
_entry.id   63cac154a721b223abb0dc7215188d56
#
_cell.length_a   1.000
_cell.length_b   1.000
_cell.length_c   1.000
_cell.angle_alpha   90.00
_cell.angle_beta   90.00
_cell.angle_gamma   90.00
#
_symmetry.space_group_name_H-M   'P 1'
#
loop_
_entity.id
_entity.type
_entity.pdbx_description
1 polymer ?
#
loop_
_entity_poly.entity_id
_entity_poly.type
_entity_poly.pdbx_seq_one_letter_code
_entity_poly.pdbx_strand_id
1 'polypeptide(L)'
;MQKVIFLLVLFFFTHNLFAKEEYFLTLGNEKVNLRQGPSFDYPVKIFYKKKFLPVLIQDKSDTFRKIRDHENNSGWIHISQLSKKKAALTIDDDVLVFNKPTIYSTPKVILKKGRLCKIKKCKDEWCNITVDKFKGWVKKDSLWGLL
;
A
#
# COMPACT_ATOMS: atom_id res chain seq x y z
N MET A 1 -55.65 16.10 -38.57
CA MET A 1 -54.24 15.66 -38.61
C MET A 1 -53.65 15.86 -37.22
N GLN A 2 -53.52 14.78 -36.44
CA GLN A 2 -53.07 14.80 -35.05
C GLN A 2 -51.59 14.44 -35.04
N LYS A 3 -50.73 15.42 -34.65
CA LYS A 3 -49.27 15.18 -34.53
C LYS A 3 -48.98 14.48 -33.19
N VAL A 4 -48.59 13.24 -33.27
CA VAL A 4 -48.08 12.45 -32.12
C VAL A 4 -46.63 12.89 -31.86
N ILE A 5 -46.41 13.59 -30.77
CA ILE A 5 -45.06 13.93 -30.29
C ILE A 5 -44.55 12.73 -29.51
N PHE A 6 -43.55 12.05 -30.06
CA PHE A 6 -42.85 10.95 -29.42
C PHE A 6 -41.79 11.54 -28.47
N LEU A 7 -42.08 11.55 -27.16
CA LEU A 7 -41.17 12.03 -26.14
C LEU A 7 -40.18 10.91 -25.83
N LEU A 8 -38.98 11.03 -26.36
CA LEU A 8 -37.85 10.10 -26.14
C LEU A 8 -37.24 10.42 -24.78
N VAL A 9 -37.68 9.69 -23.76
CA VAL A 9 -37.07 9.77 -22.39
C VAL A 9 -35.74 9.00 -22.41
N LEU A 10 -34.66 9.74 -22.54
CA LEU A 10 -33.30 9.22 -22.35
C LEU A 10 -33.06 8.97 -20.84
N PHE A 11 -33.20 7.73 -20.42
CA PHE A 11 -32.79 7.26 -19.10
C PHE A 11 -31.24 7.25 -19.04
N PHE A 12 -30.65 8.32 -18.53
CA PHE A 12 -29.26 8.31 -18.13
C PHE A 12 -29.09 7.42 -16.89
N PHE A 13 -28.73 6.17 -17.09
CA PHE A 13 -28.20 5.34 -16.02
C PHE A 13 -26.83 5.88 -15.62
N THR A 14 -26.81 6.75 -14.61
CA THR A 14 -25.57 7.10 -13.92
C THR A 14 -25.10 5.87 -13.13
N HIS A 15 -24.22 5.11 -13.75
CA HIS A 15 -23.48 4.08 -13.04
C HIS A 15 -22.54 4.83 -12.07
N ASN A 16 -22.92 4.89 -10.80
CA ASN A 16 -22.01 5.26 -9.74
C ASN A 16 -20.93 4.17 -9.67
N LEU A 17 -19.85 4.35 -10.41
CA LEU A 17 -18.61 3.63 -10.22
C LEU A 17 -18.08 4.06 -8.84
N PHE A 18 -18.45 3.34 -7.79
CA PHE A 18 -17.76 3.42 -6.51
C PHE A 18 -16.33 2.97 -6.77
N ALA A 19 -15.43 3.93 -6.93
CA ALA A 19 -14.01 3.67 -6.97
C ALA A 19 -13.68 2.97 -5.64
N LYS A 20 -13.21 1.72 -5.73
CA LYS A 20 -12.83 0.94 -4.55
C LYS A 20 -11.60 1.60 -3.96
N GLU A 21 -11.72 2.08 -2.72
CA GLU A 21 -10.63 2.77 -2.04
C GLU A 21 -9.52 1.76 -1.73
N GLU A 22 -8.37 1.95 -2.37
CA GLU A 22 -7.15 1.20 -2.08
C GLU A 22 -6.47 1.79 -0.84
N TYR A 23 -5.86 0.96 -0.01
CA TYR A 23 -5.12 1.38 1.17
C TYR A 23 -4.00 0.40 1.50
N PHE A 24 -3.02 0.86 2.28
CA PHE A 24 -1.91 0.00 2.69
C PHE A 24 -2.13 -0.62 4.07
N LEU A 25 -1.78 -1.91 4.17
CA LEU A 25 -1.48 -2.61 5.41
C LEU A 25 -0.06 -3.16 5.34
N THR A 26 0.39 -3.75 6.43
CA THR A 26 1.69 -4.44 6.47
C THR A 26 1.51 -5.89 6.89
N LEU A 27 2.46 -6.75 6.58
CA LEU A 27 2.49 -8.12 7.06
C LEU A 27 2.71 -8.13 8.57
N GLY A 28 1.84 -8.82 9.31
CA GLY A 28 1.85 -8.85 10.77
C GLY A 28 2.80 -9.86 11.38
N ASN A 29 3.17 -10.89 10.61
CA ASN A 29 3.94 -12.04 11.07
C ASN A 29 5.25 -12.19 10.27
N GLU A 30 6.21 -12.94 10.83
CA GLU A 30 7.46 -13.28 10.14
C GLU A 30 7.23 -14.20 8.94
N LYS A 31 6.17 -15.00 8.96
CA LYS A 31 5.75 -15.86 7.86
C LYS A 31 4.30 -15.59 7.52
N VAL A 32 4.04 -15.21 6.27
CA VAL A 32 2.71 -14.90 5.77
C VAL A 32 2.47 -15.61 4.44
N ASN A 33 1.29 -16.18 4.29
CA ASN A 33 0.90 -16.95 3.12
C ASN A 33 0.04 -16.11 2.17
N LEU A 34 0.52 -15.88 0.95
CA LEU A 34 -0.28 -15.36 -0.16
C LEU A 34 -0.91 -16.52 -0.91
N ARG A 35 -2.24 -16.55 -0.98
CA ARG A 35 -3.02 -17.62 -1.62
C ARG A 35 -3.60 -17.20 -2.96
N GLN A 36 -3.95 -18.18 -3.77
CA GLN A 36 -4.59 -17.94 -5.08
C GLN A 36 -6.03 -17.41 -4.96
N GLY A 37 -6.72 -17.72 -3.87
CA GLY A 37 -8.10 -17.29 -3.64
C GLY A 37 -8.43 -17.04 -2.17
N PRO A 38 -9.64 -16.52 -1.87
CA PRO A 38 -10.05 -16.02 -0.57
C PRO A 38 -10.56 -17.12 0.38
N SER A 39 -9.84 -18.23 0.49
CA SER A 39 -10.09 -19.24 1.52
C SER A 39 -8.82 -20.04 1.82
N PHE A 40 -8.82 -20.80 2.93
CA PHE A 40 -7.71 -21.67 3.29
C PHE A 40 -7.56 -22.89 2.36
N ASP A 41 -8.58 -23.23 1.57
CA ASP A 41 -8.56 -24.34 0.61
C ASP A 41 -7.75 -24.00 -0.65
N TYR A 42 -7.57 -22.71 -0.94
CA TYR A 42 -6.75 -22.30 -2.07
C TYR A 42 -5.25 -22.48 -1.78
N PRO A 43 -4.48 -22.97 -2.77
CA PRO A 43 -3.05 -23.18 -2.61
C PRO A 43 -2.30 -21.87 -2.34
N VAL A 44 -1.20 -21.99 -1.61
CA VAL A 44 -0.27 -20.88 -1.36
C VAL A 44 0.58 -20.65 -2.60
N LYS A 45 0.62 -19.40 -3.09
CA LYS A 45 1.47 -18.95 -4.20
C LYS A 45 2.85 -18.52 -3.72
N ILE A 46 2.88 -17.73 -2.62
CA ILE A 46 4.09 -17.11 -2.10
C ILE A 46 4.09 -17.20 -0.59
N PHE A 47 5.26 -17.51 -0.04
CA PHE A 47 5.55 -17.45 1.38
C PHE A 47 6.42 -16.21 1.65
N TYR A 48 5.83 -15.16 2.22
CA TYR A 48 6.60 -14.01 2.68
C TYR A 48 7.31 -14.34 3.98
N LYS A 49 8.56 -13.91 4.10
CA LYS A 49 9.39 -14.08 5.30
C LYS A 49 9.88 -12.73 5.85
N LYS A 50 9.09 -11.68 5.70
CA LYS A 50 9.49 -10.34 6.13
C LYS A 50 8.32 -9.61 6.79
N LYS A 51 8.35 -9.53 8.11
CA LYS A 51 7.38 -8.75 8.89
C LYS A 51 7.42 -7.29 8.53
N PHE A 52 6.28 -6.63 8.59
CA PHE A 52 6.05 -5.22 8.23
C PHE A 52 6.24 -4.88 6.74
N LEU A 53 6.43 -5.86 5.86
CA LEU A 53 6.39 -5.58 4.42
C LEU A 53 5.05 -4.94 4.07
N PRO A 54 5.01 -3.74 3.44
CA PRO A 54 3.77 -3.12 3.03
C PRO A 54 3.12 -3.91 1.89
N VAL A 55 1.79 -3.91 1.88
CA VAL A 55 0.97 -4.50 0.81
C VAL A 55 -0.22 -3.59 0.54
N LEU A 56 -0.51 -3.34 -0.73
CA LEU A 56 -1.67 -2.56 -1.16
C LEU A 56 -2.91 -3.46 -1.14
N ILE A 57 -3.92 -3.05 -0.38
CA ILE A 57 -5.21 -3.75 -0.33
C ILE A 57 -6.07 -3.26 -1.49
N GLN A 58 -6.48 -4.19 -2.34
CA GLN A 58 -7.26 -3.89 -3.53
C GLN A 58 -8.70 -4.41 -3.44
N ASP A 59 -8.93 -5.44 -2.62
CA ASP A 59 -10.24 -6.06 -2.47
C ASP A 59 -10.39 -6.77 -1.12
N LYS A 60 -11.63 -7.11 -0.78
CA LYS A 60 -11.97 -7.92 0.39
C LYS A 60 -12.98 -9.00 0.04
N SER A 61 -12.83 -10.16 0.64
CA SER A 61 -13.83 -11.23 0.62
C SER A 61 -13.81 -11.88 2.00
N ASP A 62 -14.88 -11.68 2.76
CA ASP A 62 -15.01 -12.09 4.16
C ASP A 62 -13.74 -11.71 4.99
N THR A 63 -13.05 -12.71 5.54
CA THR A 63 -11.83 -12.54 6.35
C THR A 63 -10.54 -12.44 5.52
N PHE A 64 -10.63 -12.45 4.20
CA PHE A 64 -9.47 -12.31 3.31
C PHE A 64 -9.39 -10.92 2.67
N ARG A 65 -8.16 -10.52 2.35
CA ARG A 65 -7.86 -9.29 1.60
C ARG A 65 -7.08 -9.65 0.36
N LYS A 66 -7.54 -9.13 -0.79
CA LYS A 66 -6.76 -9.18 -2.03
C LYS A 66 -5.69 -8.11 -1.96
N ILE A 67 -4.46 -8.52 -2.14
CA ILE A 67 -3.32 -7.62 -2.03
C ILE A 67 -2.53 -7.55 -3.33
N ARG A 68 -1.76 -6.47 -3.47
CA ARG A 68 -0.64 -6.35 -4.41
C ARG A 68 0.62 -5.93 -3.64
N ASP A 69 1.73 -6.61 -3.87
CA ASP A 69 3.02 -6.23 -3.30
C ASP A 69 3.82 -5.28 -4.21
N HIS A 70 5.01 -4.88 -3.77
CA HIS A 70 5.89 -3.96 -4.49
C HIS A 70 6.49 -4.56 -5.77
N GLU A 71 6.44 -5.87 -5.95
CA GLU A 71 6.87 -6.61 -7.14
C GLU A 71 5.70 -6.97 -8.06
N ASN A 72 4.49 -6.42 -7.80
CA ASN A 72 3.24 -6.68 -8.50
C ASN A 72 2.68 -8.10 -8.35
N ASN A 73 3.14 -8.88 -7.37
CA ASN A 73 2.48 -10.12 -7.03
C ASN A 73 1.13 -9.83 -6.40
N SER A 74 0.09 -10.54 -6.83
CA SER A 74 -1.27 -10.41 -6.32
C SER A 74 -1.82 -11.74 -5.84
N GLY A 75 -2.67 -11.69 -4.83
CA GLY A 75 -3.34 -12.84 -4.24
C GLY A 75 -4.07 -12.45 -2.96
N TRP A 76 -4.37 -13.44 -2.13
CA TRP A 76 -5.22 -13.27 -0.95
C TRP A 76 -4.48 -13.61 0.33
N ILE A 77 -4.61 -12.75 1.34
CA ILE A 77 -4.04 -12.93 2.68
C ILE A 77 -5.18 -12.86 3.70
N HIS A 78 -5.20 -13.77 4.67
CA HIS A 78 -6.14 -13.72 5.78
C HIS A 78 -5.81 -12.55 6.72
N ILE A 79 -6.84 -11.86 7.23
CA ILE A 79 -6.68 -10.63 8.05
C ILE A 79 -5.83 -10.84 9.30
N SER A 80 -5.80 -12.05 9.88
CA SER A 80 -4.95 -12.35 11.03
C SER A 80 -3.45 -12.25 10.76
N GLN A 81 -3.06 -12.26 9.48
CA GLN A 81 -1.67 -12.13 9.05
C GLN A 81 -1.30 -10.70 8.63
N LEU A 82 -2.23 -9.75 8.75
CA LEU A 82 -2.05 -8.34 8.41
C LEU A 82 -1.99 -7.46 9.66
N SER A 83 -1.36 -6.30 9.53
CA SER A 83 -1.17 -5.33 10.61
C SER A 83 -1.43 -3.91 10.10
N LYS A 84 -1.95 -3.06 10.99
CA LYS A 84 -2.12 -1.61 10.75
C LYS A 84 -0.84 -0.81 11.04
N LYS A 85 0.24 -1.44 11.49
CA LYS A 85 1.53 -0.76 11.70
C LYS A 85 2.04 -0.24 10.37
N LYS A 86 2.45 1.03 10.34
CA LYS A 86 2.88 1.69 9.11
C LYS A 86 4.36 1.43 8.84
N ALA A 87 4.64 0.99 7.63
CA ALA A 87 5.98 0.85 7.10
C ALA A 87 5.96 1.09 5.58
N ALA A 88 7.11 1.39 5.02
CA ALA A 88 7.28 1.61 3.58
C ALA A 88 8.62 1.03 3.10
N LEU A 89 8.71 0.80 1.81
CA LEU A 89 9.95 0.43 1.13
C LEU A 89 10.50 1.64 0.37
N THR A 90 11.80 1.83 0.39
CA THR A 90 12.46 2.77 -0.52
C THR A 90 12.35 2.27 -1.96
N ILE A 91 11.94 3.14 -2.88
CA ILE A 91 11.75 2.81 -4.31
C ILE A 91 12.89 3.28 -5.20
N ASP A 92 13.69 4.23 -4.73
CA ASP A 92 14.84 4.77 -5.43
C ASP A 92 16.15 4.27 -4.81
N ASP A 93 17.22 4.30 -5.60
CA ASP A 93 18.56 4.19 -5.09
C ASP A 93 19.01 5.53 -4.46
N ASP A 94 19.84 5.45 -3.44
CA ASP A 94 20.44 6.62 -2.78
C ASP A 94 19.42 7.59 -2.12
N VAL A 95 18.41 7.02 -1.45
CA VAL A 95 17.44 7.79 -0.68
C VAL A 95 18.10 8.38 0.58
N LEU A 96 18.17 9.72 0.64
CA LEU A 96 18.76 10.43 1.77
C LEU A 96 17.82 10.49 2.97
N VAL A 97 18.35 10.18 4.14
CA VAL A 97 17.67 10.36 5.43
C VAL A 97 18.23 11.61 6.11
N PHE A 98 17.38 12.59 6.38
CA PHE A 98 17.76 13.90 6.93
C PHE A 98 17.44 14.02 8.43
N ASN A 99 18.14 14.93 9.11
CA ASN A 99 17.87 15.29 10.51
C ASN A 99 16.51 15.97 10.68
N LYS A 100 16.12 16.84 9.74
CA LYS A 100 14.88 17.63 9.73
C LYS A 100 14.15 17.45 8.40
N PRO A 101 12.84 17.73 8.34
CA PRO A 101 12.04 17.60 7.11
C PRO A 101 12.32 18.76 6.13
N THR A 102 13.54 18.86 5.66
CA THR A 102 13.99 19.84 4.67
C THR A 102 15.25 19.34 3.98
N ILE A 103 15.39 19.67 2.69
CA ILE A 103 16.58 19.35 1.89
C ILE A 103 17.85 20.11 2.36
N TYR A 104 17.68 21.19 3.11
CA TYR A 104 18.78 21.98 3.67
C TYR A 104 19.33 21.41 5.00
N SER A 105 18.71 20.35 5.49
CA SER A 105 19.17 19.66 6.69
C SER A 105 20.34 18.74 6.38
N THR A 106 21.14 18.43 7.40
CA THR A 106 22.25 17.48 7.25
C THR A 106 21.72 16.06 7.00
N PRO A 107 22.14 15.39 5.91
CA PRO A 107 21.85 13.98 5.70
C PRO A 107 22.64 13.12 6.70
N LYS A 108 22.02 12.04 7.17
CA LYS A 108 22.61 11.10 8.15
C LYS A 108 23.08 9.81 7.49
N VAL A 109 22.31 9.32 6.54
CA VAL A 109 22.53 8.02 5.90
C VAL A 109 21.87 8.01 4.54
N ILE A 110 22.39 7.19 3.65
CA ILE A 110 21.85 6.91 2.34
C ILE A 110 21.26 5.49 2.36
N LEU A 111 20.02 5.35 1.96
CA LEU A 111 19.34 4.06 1.86
C LEU A 111 19.30 3.61 0.40
N LYS A 112 19.62 2.35 0.19
CA LYS A 112 19.43 1.70 -1.12
C LYS A 112 17.97 1.32 -1.31
N LYS A 113 17.57 1.11 -2.56
CA LYS A 113 16.27 0.60 -2.95
C LYS A 113 15.88 -0.68 -2.20
N GLY A 114 14.61 -0.82 -1.85
CA GLY A 114 14.07 -2.00 -1.17
C GLY A 114 14.34 -2.06 0.34
N ARG A 115 14.84 -0.96 0.96
CA ARG A 115 15.00 -0.92 2.42
C ARG A 115 13.65 -0.71 3.09
N LEU A 116 13.36 -1.57 4.05
CA LEU A 116 12.13 -1.47 4.85
C LEU A 116 12.31 -0.46 5.97
N CYS A 117 11.46 0.56 5.95
CA CYS A 117 11.44 1.66 6.91
C CYS A 117 10.13 1.61 7.71
N LYS A 118 10.22 1.61 9.04
CA LYS A 118 9.05 1.82 9.91
C LYS A 118 8.70 3.29 9.91
N ILE A 119 7.44 3.63 9.70
CA ILE A 119 6.95 5.01 9.66
C ILE A 119 6.45 5.40 11.04
N LYS A 120 7.00 6.48 11.60
CA LYS A 120 6.52 7.08 12.85
C LYS A 120 5.37 8.05 12.58
N LYS A 121 5.58 8.99 11.66
CA LYS A 121 4.59 9.98 11.21
C LYS A 121 5.02 10.56 9.87
N CYS A 122 4.05 11.06 9.10
CA CYS A 122 4.31 11.89 7.92
C CYS A 122 3.70 13.27 8.15
N LYS A 123 4.35 14.29 7.62
CA LYS A 123 3.91 15.69 7.59
C LYS A 123 4.30 16.27 6.26
N ASP A 124 3.31 16.77 5.52
CA ASP A 124 3.49 17.29 4.17
C ASP A 124 4.22 16.26 3.28
N GLU A 125 5.28 16.66 2.59
CA GLU A 125 6.09 15.84 1.71
C GLU A 125 7.12 14.93 2.43
N TRP A 126 7.12 14.88 3.76
CA TRP A 126 8.13 14.21 4.55
C TRP A 126 7.56 13.15 5.49
N CYS A 127 8.27 12.03 5.62
CA CYS A 127 7.98 11.00 6.62
C CYS A 127 9.15 10.79 7.56
N ASN A 128 8.86 10.79 8.87
CA ASN A 128 9.81 10.40 9.90
C ASN A 128 9.85 8.88 9.99
N ILE A 129 11.02 8.33 9.75
CA ILE A 129 11.24 6.89 9.65
C ILE A 129 12.24 6.38 10.68
N THR A 130 12.16 5.07 10.93
CA THR A 130 13.22 4.29 11.59
C THR A 130 13.63 3.15 10.67
N VAL A 131 14.91 3.04 10.40
CA VAL A 131 15.54 1.96 9.65
C VAL A 131 16.81 1.52 10.39
N ASP A 132 16.89 0.24 10.77
CA ASP A 132 17.93 -0.26 11.67
C ASP A 132 18.10 0.64 12.91
N LYS A 133 19.30 1.20 13.13
CA LYS A 133 19.59 2.14 14.22
C LYS A 133 19.36 3.61 13.87
N PHE A 134 19.06 3.93 12.62
CA PHE A 134 18.90 5.29 12.14
C PHE A 134 17.45 5.77 12.27
N LYS A 135 17.28 7.04 12.63
CA LYS A 135 16.01 7.76 12.65
C LYS A 135 16.18 9.08 11.92
N GLY A 136 15.22 9.46 11.13
CA GLY A 136 15.26 10.73 10.42
C GLY A 136 14.09 10.90 9.45
N TRP A 137 14.22 11.86 8.55
CA TRP A 137 13.19 12.27 7.64
C TRP A 137 13.56 11.93 6.20
N VAL A 138 12.62 11.36 5.46
CA VAL A 138 12.74 10.98 4.05
C VAL A 138 11.59 11.62 3.29
N LYS A 139 11.81 11.97 2.03
CA LYS A 139 10.73 12.42 1.15
C LYS A 139 9.72 11.30 0.93
N LYS A 140 8.43 11.64 0.98
CA LYS A 140 7.33 10.70 0.85
C LYS A 140 7.30 10.02 -0.52
N ASP A 141 7.67 10.74 -1.57
CA ASP A 141 7.73 10.26 -2.96
C ASP A 141 8.79 9.17 -3.21
N SER A 142 9.80 9.07 -2.35
CA SER A 142 10.82 8.00 -2.37
C SER A 142 10.37 6.70 -1.68
N LEU A 143 9.11 6.63 -1.21
CA LEU A 143 8.58 5.53 -0.39
C LEU A 143 7.35 4.89 -1.04
N TRP A 144 7.33 3.55 -1.09
CA TRP A 144 6.17 2.74 -1.42
C TRP A 144 5.57 2.11 -0.16
N GLY A 145 4.27 2.20 0.02
CA GLY A 145 3.56 1.70 1.21
C GLY A 145 2.75 2.78 1.93
N LEU A 146 2.61 3.96 1.30
CA LEU A 146 1.85 5.11 1.77
C LEU A 146 0.96 5.65 0.65
N LEU A 147 -0.23 6.14 0.99
CA LEU A 147 -1.13 6.90 0.11
C LEU A 147 -1.19 8.35 0.55
#